data_2ee6d089df73dd12b45363048bc9cbfe
#
_entry.id   2ee6d089df73dd12b45363048bc9cbfe
#
_cell.length_a   1.000
_cell.length_b   1.000
_cell.length_c   1.000
_cell.angle_alpha   90.00
_cell.angle_beta   90.00
_cell.angle_gamma   90.00
#
_symmetry.space_group_name_H-M   'P 1'
#
loop_
_entity.id
_entity.type
_entity.pdbx_description
1 polymer ?
#
loop_
_entity_poly.entity_id
_entity_poly.type
_entity_poly.pdbx_seq_one_letter_code
_entity_poly.pdbx_strand_id
1 'polypeptide(L)'
;NENLEDFAKNGELPSTLHIGSLPLPVDSINKLAQIADTILVIEEGMPFVEKTLAGILPQKTKIIGKLTGHLPRTGELNPDSVRKALGLEPKTSLLDQIKSTNCDLAEKIQNLPGRPPQLCKGCPHADSYTAINKAVTTLTEKAGKDNVVVMADIGCYSLGAIPPFTAIESIVCMGASLGMARGASQAGVKYSFGVIGDSTFLHSGITNLVDAVSTKTPMTAII
;
A
#
# COMPACT_ATOMS: atom_id res chain seq x y z
N ASN A 1 1.49 -8.14 -21.59
CA ASN A 1 1.24 -8.40 -23.02
C ASN A 1 0.70 -9.81 -23.27
N GLU A 2 1.23 -10.87 -22.68
CA GLU A 2 0.77 -12.26 -22.88
C GLU A 2 -0.75 -12.45 -22.66
N ASN A 3 -1.34 -11.78 -21.67
CA ASN A 3 -2.77 -11.85 -21.43
C ASN A 3 -3.60 -11.24 -22.55
N LEU A 4 -3.09 -10.20 -23.19
CA LEU A 4 -3.75 -9.58 -24.36
C LEU A 4 -3.61 -10.44 -25.60
N GLU A 5 -2.47 -11.12 -25.78
CA GLU A 5 -2.27 -12.08 -26.87
C GLU A 5 -3.18 -13.29 -26.73
N ASP A 6 -3.36 -13.80 -25.52
CA ASP A 6 -4.30 -14.90 -25.26
C ASP A 6 -5.75 -14.46 -25.48
N PHE A 7 -6.10 -13.23 -25.11
CA PHE A 7 -7.41 -12.65 -25.39
C PHE A 7 -7.67 -12.54 -26.89
N ALA A 8 -6.66 -12.12 -27.66
CA ALA A 8 -6.74 -11.96 -29.10
C ALA A 8 -6.92 -13.29 -29.86
N LYS A 9 -6.55 -14.42 -29.30
CA LYS A 9 -6.82 -15.75 -29.89
C LYS A 9 -8.31 -16.03 -30.00
N ASN A 10 -9.14 -15.38 -29.20
CA ASN A 10 -10.59 -15.52 -29.19
C ASN A 10 -11.30 -14.40 -29.99
N GLY A 11 -10.54 -13.47 -30.61
CA GLY A 11 -11.08 -12.33 -31.34
C GLY A 11 -10.02 -11.33 -31.75
N GLU A 12 -10.42 -10.10 -32.03
CA GLU A 12 -9.49 -9.01 -32.33
C GLU A 12 -8.77 -8.53 -31.05
N LEU A 13 -7.54 -8.03 -31.22
CA LEU A 13 -6.79 -7.38 -30.13
C LEU A 13 -7.60 -6.20 -29.58
N PRO A 14 -7.79 -6.10 -28.27
CA PRO A 14 -8.48 -4.96 -27.69
C PRO A 14 -7.66 -3.68 -27.87
N SER A 15 -8.34 -2.57 -28.08
CA SER A 15 -7.68 -1.25 -28.06
C SER A 15 -7.14 -0.98 -26.65
N THR A 16 -5.90 -0.53 -26.55
CA THR A 16 -5.23 -0.28 -25.27
C THR A 16 -4.75 1.15 -25.16
N LEU A 17 -4.85 1.73 -23.98
CA LEU A 17 -4.27 3.01 -23.60
C LEU A 17 -3.44 2.84 -22.35
N HIS A 18 -2.12 3.02 -22.45
CA HIS A 18 -1.23 3.04 -21.30
C HIS A 18 -1.06 4.47 -20.80
N ILE A 19 -1.39 4.69 -19.53
CA ILE A 19 -1.24 5.98 -18.84
C ILE A 19 -0.02 5.87 -17.91
N GLY A 20 1.07 6.54 -18.27
CA GLY A 20 2.34 6.51 -17.52
C GLY A 20 2.56 7.71 -16.59
N SER A 21 1.70 8.74 -16.66
CA SER A 21 1.83 9.96 -15.85
C SER A 21 0.51 10.69 -15.68
N LEU A 22 0.45 11.56 -14.71
CA LEU A 22 -0.66 12.51 -14.50
C LEU A 22 -0.25 13.91 -15.00
N PRO A 23 -1.23 14.73 -15.42
CA PRO A 23 -2.68 14.53 -15.42
C PRO A 23 -3.16 13.50 -16.46
N LEU A 24 -4.37 12.97 -16.29
CA LEU A 24 -4.95 11.99 -17.22
C LEU A 24 -5.08 12.58 -18.64
N PRO A 25 -4.71 11.82 -19.70
CA PRO A 25 -4.78 12.28 -21.10
C PRO A 25 -6.23 12.21 -21.61
N VAL A 26 -7.04 13.20 -21.25
CA VAL A 26 -8.51 13.24 -21.49
C VAL A 26 -8.84 13.05 -22.97
N ASP A 27 -8.09 13.66 -23.88
CA ASP A 27 -8.34 13.54 -25.32
C ASP A 27 -8.15 12.10 -25.84
N SER A 28 -7.11 11.41 -25.34
CA SER A 28 -6.85 10.02 -25.71
C SER A 28 -7.90 9.09 -25.12
N ILE A 29 -8.33 9.36 -23.89
CA ILE A 29 -9.41 8.63 -23.21
C ILE A 29 -10.73 8.79 -23.96
N ASN A 30 -11.08 10.01 -24.38
CA ASN A 30 -12.28 10.28 -25.16
C ASN A 30 -12.25 9.58 -26.53
N LYS A 31 -11.09 9.55 -27.21
CA LYS A 31 -10.93 8.80 -28.46
C LYS A 31 -11.16 7.30 -28.25
N LEU A 32 -10.62 6.74 -27.18
CA LEU A 32 -10.87 5.33 -26.81
C LEU A 32 -12.36 5.08 -26.56
N ALA A 33 -13.04 5.96 -25.85
CA ALA A 33 -14.47 5.84 -25.53
C ALA A 33 -15.39 6.00 -26.76
N GLN A 34 -14.89 6.56 -27.86
CA GLN A 34 -15.65 6.63 -29.13
C GLN A 34 -15.72 5.29 -29.87
N ILE A 35 -14.72 4.43 -29.65
CA ILE A 35 -14.57 3.14 -30.35
C ILE A 35 -14.81 1.93 -29.44
N ALA A 36 -15.01 2.13 -28.13
CA ALA A 36 -15.18 1.08 -27.16
C ALA A 36 -16.45 1.30 -26.33
N ASP A 37 -17.32 0.31 -26.28
CA ASP A 37 -18.53 0.31 -25.41
C ASP A 37 -18.20 0.03 -23.96
N THR A 38 -17.13 -0.71 -23.71
CA THR A 38 -16.65 -1.07 -22.35
C THR A 38 -15.17 -0.79 -22.22
N ILE A 39 -14.79 -0.12 -21.14
CA ILE A 39 -13.40 0.17 -20.77
C ILE A 39 -13.09 -0.57 -19.47
N LEU A 40 -12.14 -1.52 -19.53
CA LEU A 40 -11.57 -2.16 -18.35
C LEU A 40 -10.38 -1.33 -17.87
N VAL A 41 -10.49 -0.79 -16.67
CA VAL A 41 -9.42 -0.04 -16.01
C VAL A 41 -8.59 -0.99 -15.16
N ILE A 42 -7.30 -1.12 -15.51
CA ILE A 42 -6.33 -1.94 -14.79
C ILE A 42 -5.35 -0.98 -14.11
N GLU A 43 -5.50 -0.81 -12.82
CA GLU A 43 -4.65 0.08 -12.02
C GLU A 43 -4.29 -0.55 -10.68
N GLU A 44 -3.06 -0.33 -10.21
CA GLU A 44 -2.60 -0.75 -8.89
C GLU A 44 -3.06 0.27 -7.83
N GLY A 45 -3.17 -0.16 -6.58
CA GLY A 45 -3.57 0.68 -5.47
C GLY A 45 -5.05 1.08 -5.48
N MET A 46 -5.34 2.31 -5.13
CA MET A 46 -6.70 2.86 -5.10
C MET A 46 -7.26 3.07 -6.51
N PRO A 47 -8.57 2.86 -6.73
CA PRO A 47 -9.22 3.02 -8.02
C PRO A 47 -9.38 4.50 -8.40
N PHE A 48 -8.26 5.17 -8.67
CA PHE A 48 -8.20 6.60 -8.99
C PHE A 48 -8.66 6.88 -10.42
N VAL A 49 -8.11 6.15 -11.39
CA VAL A 49 -8.45 6.32 -12.81
C VAL A 49 -9.90 5.93 -13.04
N GLU A 50 -10.32 4.75 -12.57
CA GLU A 50 -11.70 4.26 -12.71
C GLU A 50 -12.72 5.27 -12.15
N LYS A 51 -12.46 5.80 -10.97
CA LYS A 51 -13.32 6.83 -10.33
C LYS A 51 -13.36 8.13 -11.13
N THR A 52 -12.21 8.56 -11.64
CA THR A 52 -12.11 9.81 -12.41
C THR A 52 -12.80 9.68 -13.77
N LEU A 53 -12.68 8.54 -14.46
CA LEU A 53 -13.32 8.28 -15.73
C LEU A 53 -14.85 8.34 -15.64
N ALA A 54 -15.42 7.89 -14.53
CA ALA A 54 -16.88 7.98 -14.29
C ALA A 54 -17.42 9.42 -14.32
N GLY A 55 -16.56 10.41 -14.05
CA GLY A 55 -16.92 11.84 -14.14
C GLY A 55 -16.59 12.50 -15.50
N ILE A 56 -15.79 11.86 -16.34
CA ILE A 56 -15.31 12.44 -17.60
C ILE A 56 -16.05 11.85 -18.81
N LEU A 57 -16.32 10.53 -18.78
CA LEU A 57 -16.87 9.81 -19.91
C LEU A 57 -18.38 9.89 -20.01
N PRO A 58 -18.95 9.81 -21.25
CA PRO A 58 -20.39 9.71 -21.45
C PRO A 58 -20.99 8.49 -20.73
N GLN A 59 -22.20 8.61 -20.19
CA GLN A 59 -22.91 7.53 -19.49
C GLN A 59 -23.09 6.24 -20.29
N LYS A 60 -23.02 6.32 -21.63
CA LYS A 60 -23.12 5.15 -22.52
C LYS A 60 -21.91 4.20 -22.43
N THR A 61 -20.73 4.72 -22.05
CA THR A 61 -19.51 3.91 -21.96
C THR A 61 -19.49 3.20 -20.62
N LYS A 62 -19.47 1.88 -20.64
CA LYS A 62 -19.38 1.06 -19.42
C LYS A 62 -17.94 1.05 -18.93
N ILE A 63 -17.74 1.45 -17.68
CA ILE A 63 -16.42 1.40 -17.01
C ILE A 63 -16.45 0.24 -16.02
N ILE A 64 -15.48 -0.66 -16.11
CA ILE A 64 -15.30 -1.80 -15.23
C ILE A 64 -13.88 -1.84 -14.69
N GLY A 65 -13.73 -2.32 -13.46
CA GLY A 65 -12.44 -2.39 -12.77
C GLY A 65 -12.61 -2.82 -11.31
N LYS A 66 -11.91 -2.15 -10.40
CA LYS A 66 -11.95 -2.43 -8.96
C LYS A 66 -13.28 -2.03 -8.29
N LEU A 67 -13.88 -0.92 -8.72
CA LEU A 67 -15.16 -0.43 -8.14
C LEU A 67 -16.32 -1.33 -8.51
N THR A 68 -16.27 -1.95 -9.67
CA THR A 68 -17.29 -2.85 -10.19
C THR A 68 -17.05 -4.33 -9.82
N GLY A 69 -15.96 -4.62 -9.09
CA GLY A 69 -15.62 -5.97 -8.64
C GLY A 69 -15.00 -6.87 -9.71
N HIS A 70 -14.68 -6.36 -10.91
CA HIS A 70 -13.97 -7.12 -11.95
C HIS A 70 -12.51 -7.37 -11.59
N LEU A 71 -11.91 -6.47 -10.83
CA LEU A 71 -10.58 -6.60 -10.25
C LEU A 71 -10.64 -6.52 -8.72
N PRO A 72 -9.71 -7.18 -7.99
CA PRO A 72 -9.67 -7.13 -6.54
C PRO A 72 -9.35 -5.71 -6.05
N ARG A 73 -10.07 -5.25 -5.03
CA ARG A 73 -9.84 -3.91 -4.43
C ARG A 73 -8.61 -3.85 -3.54
N THR A 74 -8.21 -4.98 -3.00
CA THR A 74 -7.10 -5.13 -2.05
C THR A 74 -6.16 -6.23 -2.50
N GLY A 75 -4.93 -6.21 -2.01
CA GLY A 75 -3.88 -7.13 -2.41
C GLY A 75 -3.20 -6.72 -3.71
N GLU A 76 -2.24 -7.51 -4.14
CA GLU A 76 -1.48 -7.31 -5.37
C GLU A 76 -2.31 -7.56 -6.62
N LEU A 77 -2.17 -6.70 -7.62
CA LEU A 77 -2.73 -6.90 -8.94
C LEU A 77 -1.76 -7.77 -9.76
N ASN A 78 -2.01 -9.07 -9.79
CA ASN A 78 -1.19 -10.03 -10.52
C ASN A 78 -1.79 -10.37 -11.90
N PRO A 79 -1.01 -11.01 -12.79
CA PRO A 79 -1.49 -11.41 -14.13
C PRO A 79 -2.76 -12.26 -14.12
N ASP A 80 -2.94 -13.14 -13.13
CA ASP A 80 -4.11 -14.03 -13.04
C ASP A 80 -5.39 -13.24 -12.71
N SER A 81 -5.29 -12.20 -11.87
CA SER A 81 -6.40 -11.27 -11.61
C SER A 81 -6.86 -10.56 -12.88
N VAL A 82 -5.92 -10.15 -13.73
CA VAL A 82 -6.21 -9.52 -15.03
C VAL A 82 -6.80 -10.53 -16.00
N ARG A 83 -6.28 -11.75 -16.05
CA ARG A 83 -6.84 -12.83 -16.87
C ARG A 83 -8.31 -13.08 -16.54
N LYS A 84 -8.61 -13.21 -15.25
CA LYS A 84 -10.00 -13.39 -14.77
C LYS A 84 -10.90 -12.21 -15.20
N ALA A 85 -10.43 -10.97 -15.09
CA ALA A 85 -11.18 -9.80 -15.53
C ALA A 85 -11.43 -9.76 -17.06
N LEU A 86 -10.53 -10.38 -17.84
CA LEU A 86 -10.66 -10.56 -19.29
C LEU A 86 -11.48 -11.80 -19.67
N GLY A 87 -11.99 -12.59 -18.73
CA GLY A 87 -12.72 -13.83 -18.99
C GLY A 87 -11.84 -14.97 -19.50
N LEU A 88 -10.53 -14.92 -19.24
CA LEU A 88 -9.57 -15.94 -19.63
C LEU A 88 -9.39 -16.98 -18.52
N GLU A 89 -9.15 -18.22 -18.91
CA GLU A 89 -8.80 -19.28 -17.96
C GLU A 89 -7.47 -18.99 -17.26
N PRO A 90 -7.32 -19.38 -15.98
CA PRO A 90 -6.06 -19.25 -15.26
C PRO A 90 -4.93 -19.97 -16.00
N LYS A 91 -3.73 -19.39 -16.01
CA LYS A 91 -2.54 -20.12 -16.47
C LYS A 91 -2.11 -21.12 -15.40
N THR A 92 -1.67 -22.28 -15.86
CA THR A 92 -1.02 -23.26 -14.96
C THR A 92 0.18 -22.60 -14.29
N SER A 93 0.19 -22.61 -12.96
CA SER A 93 1.29 -21.98 -12.21
C SER A 93 2.62 -22.63 -12.56
N LEU A 94 3.71 -21.87 -12.48
CA LEU A 94 5.06 -22.42 -12.66
C LEU A 94 5.33 -23.58 -11.69
N LEU A 95 4.81 -23.49 -10.48
CA LEU A 95 4.94 -24.55 -9.48
C LEU A 95 4.22 -25.83 -9.90
N ASP A 96 3.03 -25.73 -10.50
CA ASP A 96 2.29 -26.91 -10.99
C ASP A 96 2.97 -27.51 -12.22
N GLN A 97 3.55 -26.69 -13.08
CA GLN A 97 4.38 -27.16 -14.19
C GLN A 97 5.62 -27.93 -13.68
N ILE A 98 6.28 -27.40 -12.65
CA ILE A 98 7.42 -28.07 -12.02
C ILE A 98 6.99 -29.36 -11.31
N LYS A 99 5.84 -29.38 -10.63
CA LYS A 99 5.30 -30.59 -10.00
C LYS A 99 5.06 -31.71 -11.01
N SER A 100 4.58 -31.38 -12.21
CA SER A 100 4.35 -32.38 -13.27
C SER A 100 5.64 -32.90 -13.88
N THR A 101 6.74 -32.19 -13.81
CA THR A 101 8.04 -32.56 -14.43
C THR A 101 9.09 -33.01 -13.42
N ASN A 102 9.09 -32.48 -12.19
CA ASN A 102 10.07 -32.80 -11.16
C ASN A 102 9.48 -32.57 -9.75
N CYS A 103 8.95 -33.67 -9.17
CA CYS A 103 8.32 -33.62 -7.85
C CYS A 103 9.28 -33.19 -6.73
N ASP A 104 10.53 -33.67 -6.74
CA ASP A 104 11.53 -33.34 -5.72
C ASP A 104 11.90 -31.85 -5.72
N LEU A 105 11.99 -31.25 -6.91
CA LEU A 105 12.24 -29.81 -7.04
C LEU A 105 11.06 -28.99 -6.53
N ALA A 106 9.83 -29.42 -6.83
CA ALA A 106 8.64 -28.74 -6.35
C ALA A 106 8.54 -28.77 -4.82
N GLU A 107 8.85 -29.91 -4.20
CA GLU A 107 8.88 -30.04 -2.74
C GLU A 107 9.95 -29.14 -2.10
N LYS A 108 11.15 -29.09 -2.68
CA LYS A 108 12.20 -28.18 -2.23
C LYS A 108 11.79 -26.72 -2.33
N ILE A 109 11.10 -26.31 -3.40
CA ILE A 109 10.62 -24.94 -3.57
C ILE A 109 9.53 -24.62 -2.54
N GLN A 110 8.61 -25.53 -2.25
CA GLN A 110 7.58 -25.33 -1.22
C GLN A 110 8.15 -25.19 0.19
N ASN A 111 9.26 -25.88 0.45
CA ASN A 111 9.95 -25.88 1.74
C ASN A 111 10.98 -24.74 1.88
N LEU A 112 11.10 -23.84 0.89
CA LEU A 112 11.96 -22.68 1.02
C LEU A 112 11.45 -21.80 2.18
N PRO A 113 12.37 -21.36 3.09
CA PRO A 113 11.99 -20.48 4.17
C PRO A 113 11.48 -19.16 3.61
N GLY A 114 10.36 -18.67 4.15
CA GLY A 114 9.85 -17.36 3.84
C GLY A 114 10.87 -16.27 4.18
N ARG A 115 10.85 -15.18 3.44
CA ARG A 115 11.67 -13.98 3.70
C ARG A 115 10.76 -12.81 4.09
N PRO A 116 10.19 -12.83 5.31
CA PRO A 116 9.38 -11.72 5.77
C PRO A 116 10.22 -10.44 5.81
N PRO A 117 9.62 -9.28 5.58
CA PRO A 117 10.29 -8.01 5.79
C PRO A 117 10.82 -7.91 7.22
N GLN A 118 12.08 -7.52 7.37
CA GLN A 118 12.73 -7.40 8.68
C GLN A 118 13.82 -6.34 8.66
N LEU A 119 14.13 -5.79 9.83
CA LEU A 119 15.26 -4.89 10.00
C LEU A 119 16.58 -5.63 9.75
N CYS A 120 17.57 -4.91 9.21
CA CYS A 120 18.91 -5.45 8.98
C CYS A 120 19.55 -5.92 10.29
N LYS A 121 20.47 -6.88 10.22
CA LYS A 121 21.24 -7.32 11.40
C LYS A 121 22.07 -6.14 11.94
N GLY A 122 21.93 -5.84 13.23
CA GLY A 122 22.59 -4.71 13.89
C GLY A 122 21.99 -3.33 13.54
N CYS A 123 20.77 -3.30 13.04
CA CYS A 123 20.08 -2.05 12.73
C CYS A 123 19.76 -1.26 14.01
N PRO A 124 20.10 0.03 14.11
CA PRO A 124 19.80 0.84 15.29
C PRO A 124 18.30 1.03 15.57
N HIS A 125 17.44 0.86 14.54
CA HIS A 125 15.98 0.87 14.75
C HIS A 125 15.50 -0.23 15.70
N ALA A 126 16.21 -1.38 15.76
CA ALA A 126 15.87 -2.46 16.66
C ALA A 126 16.05 -2.04 18.14
N ASP A 127 17.13 -1.31 18.43
CA ASP A 127 17.40 -0.77 19.76
C ASP A 127 16.39 0.31 20.13
N SER A 128 16.07 1.19 19.18
CA SER A 128 15.06 2.24 19.35
C SER A 128 13.69 1.64 19.68
N TYR A 129 13.23 0.63 18.93
CA TYR A 129 11.94 -0.01 19.22
C TYR A 129 11.93 -0.80 20.53
N THR A 130 13.05 -1.38 20.90
CA THR A 130 13.18 -2.00 22.23
C THR A 130 13.00 -0.96 23.34
N ALA A 131 13.60 0.21 23.19
CA ALA A 131 13.46 1.32 24.14
C ALA A 131 12.03 1.90 24.14
N ILE A 132 11.43 2.08 22.97
CA ILE A 132 10.03 2.55 22.82
C ILE A 132 9.08 1.58 23.52
N ASN A 133 9.17 0.28 23.26
CA ASN A 133 8.30 -0.71 23.86
C ASN A 133 8.42 -0.72 25.39
N LYS A 134 9.63 -0.57 25.93
CA LYS A 134 9.84 -0.47 27.38
C LYS A 134 9.17 0.78 27.95
N ALA A 135 9.29 1.93 27.27
CA ALA A 135 8.65 3.16 27.68
C ALA A 135 7.11 3.06 27.60
N VAL A 136 6.59 2.52 26.49
CA VAL A 136 5.15 2.29 26.28
C VAL A 136 4.57 1.40 27.37
N THR A 137 5.23 0.29 27.71
CA THR A 137 4.79 -0.60 28.78
C THR A 137 4.67 0.16 30.10
N THR A 138 5.72 0.90 30.48
CA THR A 138 5.73 1.67 31.74
C THR A 138 4.64 2.75 31.76
N LEU A 139 4.39 3.42 30.63
CA LEU A 139 3.38 4.47 30.55
C LEU A 139 1.96 3.90 30.52
N THR A 140 1.78 2.75 29.88
CA THR A 140 0.50 2.02 29.84
C THR A 140 0.08 1.56 31.25
N GLU A 141 1.02 1.07 32.06
CA GLU A 141 0.77 0.72 33.46
C GLU A 141 0.31 1.93 34.29
N LYS A 142 0.84 3.12 33.97
CA LYS A 142 0.52 4.36 34.70
C LYS A 142 -0.77 5.04 34.25
N ALA A 143 -1.10 4.97 32.98
CA ALA A 143 -2.15 5.79 32.39
C ALA A 143 -3.29 4.99 31.73
N GLY A 144 -3.12 3.68 31.52
CA GLY A 144 -4.01 2.83 30.74
C GLY A 144 -3.66 2.80 29.26
N LYS A 145 -4.00 1.71 28.61
CA LYS A 145 -3.63 1.43 27.19
C LYS A 145 -4.11 2.50 26.22
N ASP A 146 -5.31 2.98 26.39
CA ASP A 146 -5.94 3.96 25.48
C ASP A 146 -5.31 5.37 25.56
N ASN A 147 -4.39 5.56 26.51
CA ASN A 147 -3.70 6.84 26.72
C ASN A 147 -2.25 6.87 26.21
N VAL A 148 -1.81 5.83 25.50
CA VAL A 148 -0.45 5.75 24.93
C VAL A 148 -0.55 5.28 23.49
N VAL A 149 -0.01 6.05 22.54
CA VAL A 149 0.01 5.66 21.12
C VAL A 149 1.36 5.97 20.48
N VAL A 150 1.77 5.13 19.55
CA VAL A 150 2.97 5.31 18.73
C VAL A 150 2.55 5.35 17.24
N MET A 151 2.74 6.49 16.62
CA MET A 151 2.49 6.72 15.20
C MET A 151 3.81 6.71 14.45
N ALA A 152 3.87 6.12 13.28
CA ALA A 152 5.09 6.08 12.48
C ALA A 152 4.86 6.47 11.03
N ASP A 153 5.97 6.73 10.36
CA ASP A 153 6.02 7.02 8.92
C ASP A 153 6.40 5.79 8.11
N ILE A 154 6.36 5.94 6.79
CA ILE A 154 6.82 4.93 5.84
C ILE A 154 8.35 4.99 5.71
N GLY A 155 9.01 3.88 5.95
CA GLY A 155 10.47 3.70 5.87
C GLY A 155 10.90 2.39 6.53
N CYS A 156 12.21 2.17 6.72
CA CYS A 156 12.71 0.99 7.44
C CYS A 156 12.13 0.89 8.86
N TYR A 157 11.90 2.02 9.50
CA TYR A 157 11.29 2.08 10.84
C TYR A 157 9.81 1.67 10.83
N SER A 158 9.11 1.65 9.69
CA SER A 158 7.75 1.08 9.63
C SER A 158 7.71 -0.41 9.94
N LEU A 159 8.85 -1.11 9.82
CA LEU A 159 8.98 -2.51 10.25
C LEU A 159 8.83 -2.70 11.76
N GLY A 160 8.85 -1.64 12.55
CA GLY A 160 8.45 -1.66 13.96
C GLY A 160 6.98 -2.03 14.20
N ALA A 161 6.13 -1.99 13.18
CA ALA A 161 4.73 -2.42 13.27
C ALA A 161 4.56 -3.95 13.32
N ILE A 162 5.54 -4.69 12.81
CA ILE A 162 5.50 -6.16 12.72
C ILE A 162 6.35 -6.81 13.82
N PRO A 163 6.15 -8.12 14.07
CA PRO A 163 7.02 -8.85 15.00
C PRO A 163 8.50 -8.75 14.62
N PRO A 164 9.41 -8.70 15.61
CA PRO A 164 9.17 -8.92 17.05
C PRO A 164 8.72 -7.67 17.82
N PHE A 165 8.70 -6.48 17.21
CA PHE A 165 8.48 -5.22 17.94
C PHE A 165 7.00 -4.93 18.21
N THR A 166 6.16 -4.96 17.17
CA THR A 166 4.72 -4.60 17.26
C THR A 166 4.48 -3.31 18.06
N ALA A 167 5.33 -2.30 17.78
CA ALA A 167 5.45 -1.07 18.56
C ALA A 167 4.67 0.11 17.99
N ILE A 168 3.96 -0.08 16.89
CA ILE A 168 3.33 1.02 16.12
C ILE A 168 1.85 0.70 15.93
N GLU A 169 0.99 1.66 16.25
CA GLU A 169 -0.46 1.55 16.05
C GLU A 169 -0.91 1.99 14.65
N SER A 170 -0.26 2.97 14.05
CA SER A 170 -0.67 3.48 12.73
C SER A 170 0.48 4.01 11.90
N ILE A 171 0.37 3.75 10.58
CA ILE A 171 1.29 4.24 9.54
C ILE A 171 0.42 4.68 8.35
N VAL A 172 0.63 5.89 7.83
CA VAL A 172 -0.17 6.41 6.69
C VAL A 172 0.72 6.77 5.51
N CYS A 173 1.59 7.77 5.65
CA CYS A 173 2.49 8.23 4.59
C CYS A 173 3.73 8.89 5.18
N MET A 174 4.73 9.15 4.34
CA MET A 174 5.96 9.86 4.76
C MET A 174 5.62 11.26 5.28
N GLY A 175 6.05 11.57 6.50
CA GLY A 175 5.81 12.84 7.19
C GLY A 175 4.54 12.88 8.04
N ALA A 176 3.68 11.87 8.00
CA ALA A 176 2.40 11.87 8.71
C ALA A 176 2.52 11.60 10.22
N SER A 177 3.57 10.90 10.69
CA SER A 177 3.68 10.44 12.07
C SER A 177 3.54 11.55 13.10
N LEU A 178 4.23 12.67 12.88
CA LEU A 178 4.18 13.82 13.80
C LEU A 178 2.80 14.48 13.80
N GLY A 179 2.16 14.60 12.63
CA GLY A 179 0.79 15.10 12.52
C GLY A 179 -0.24 14.19 13.19
N MET A 180 -0.09 12.87 13.03
CA MET A 180 -0.95 11.88 13.69
C MET A 180 -0.76 11.89 15.21
N ALA A 181 0.50 11.93 15.70
CA ALA A 181 0.79 12.02 17.13
C ALA A 181 0.23 13.31 17.74
N ARG A 182 0.37 14.44 17.02
CA ARG A 182 -0.26 15.71 17.42
C ARG A 182 -1.79 15.58 17.49
N GLY A 183 -2.41 15.03 16.46
CA GLY A 183 -3.85 14.82 16.42
C GLY A 183 -4.35 13.94 17.56
N ALA A 184 -3.66 12.85 17.86
CA ALA A 184 -3.96 11.98 18.99
C ALA A 184 -3.89 12.72 20.33
N SER A 185 -2.85 13.53 20.54
CA SER A 185 -2.71 14.36 21.73
C SER A 185 -3.85 15.38 21.85
N GLN A 186 -4.22 16.05 20.77
CA GLN A 186 -5.35 16.98 20.76
C GLN A 186 -6.70 16.30 21.00
N ALA A 187 -6.83 15.04 20.61
CA ALA A 187 -7.99 14.21 20.90
C ALA A 187 -8.03 13.70 22.36
N GLY A 188 -7.02 14.01 23.18
CA GLY A 188 -6.99 13.68 24.60
C GLY A 188 -6.09 12.50 24.97
N VAL A 189 -5.35 11.92 24.01
CA VAL A 189 -4.35 10.88 24.33
C VAL A 189 -3.20 11.51 25.11
N LYS A 190 -2.91 10.94 26.29
CA LYS A 190 -1.97 11.54 27.24
C LYS A 190 -0.51 11.46 26.80
N TYR A 191 -0.14 10.35 26.16
CA TYR A 191 1.23 10.09 25.69
C TYR A 191 1.19 9.69 24.23
N SER A 192 1.55 10.60 23.35
CA SER A 192 1.61 10.36 21.91
C SER A 192 3.04 10.48 21.40
N PHE A 193 3.46 9.48 20.64
CA PHE A 193 4.78 9.40 20.03
C PHE A 193 4.65 9.43 18.52
N GLY A 194 5.50 10.23 17.86
CA GLY A 194 5.68 10.21 16.41
C GLY A 194 7.09 9.73 16.07
N VAL A 195 7.21 8.60 15.38
CA VAL A 195 8.49 8.04 14.93
C VAL A 195 8.68 8.36 13.46
N ILE A 196 9.78 9.02 13.13
CA ILE A 196 10.06 9.52 11.78
C ILE A 196 11.55 9.36 11.48
N GLY A 197 11.90 8.98 10.23
CA GLY A 197 13.29 8.95 9.78
C GLY A 197 13.84 10.35 9.53
N ASP A 198 15.15 10.52 9.69
CA ASP A 198 15.88 11.76 9.52
C ASP A 198 15.65 12.42 8.15
N SER A 199 15.73 11.65 7.07
CA SER A 199 15.45 12.14 5.72
C SER A 199 13.99 12.58 5.56
N THR A 200 13.04 11.76 5.99
CA THR A 200 11.61 12.10 5.96
C THR A 200 11.30 13.31 6.81
N PHE A 201 11.94 13.44 7.96
CA PHE A 201 11.80 14.61 8.82
C PHE A 201 12.18 15.89 8.09
N LEU A 202 13.32 15.90 7.39
CA LEU A 202 13.81 17.07 6.67
C LEU A 202 12.89 17.48 5.51
N HIS A 203 12.37 16.53 4.73
CA HIS A 203 11.57 16.90 3.55
C HIS A 203 10.06 17.06 3.82
N SER A 204 9.50 16.44 4.87
CA SER A 204 8.05 16.49 5.13
C SER A 204 7.61 16.51 6.60
N GLY A 205 8.53 16.30 7.55
CA GLY A 205 8.20 16.24 8.98
C GLY A 205 8.28 17.60 9.70
N ILE A 206 9.13 18.50 9.24
CA ILE A 206 9.42 19.79 9.93
C ILE A 206 8.15 20.62 10.11
N THR A 207 7.29 20.70 9.09
CA THR A 207 6.06 21.50 9.16
C THR A 207 5.12 21.01 10.25
N ASN A 208 5.00 19.70 10.43
CA ASN A 208 4.18 19.10 11.49
C ASN A 208 4.76 19.38 12.89
N LEU A 209 6.10 19.39 13.03
CA LEU A 209 6.75 19.74 14.28
C LEU A 209 6.53 21.22 14.62
N VAL A 210 6.72 22.11 13.64
CA VAL A 210 6.48 23.56 13.81
C VAL A 210 5.04 23.81 14.25
N ASP A 211 4.07 23.11 13.66
CA ASP A 211 2.68 23.24 14.02
C ASP A 211 2.40 22.71 15.45
N ALA A 212 2.97 21.56 15.82
CA ALA A 212 2.87 21.03 17.19
C ALA A 212 3.45 21.99 18.24
N VAL A 213 4.59 22.61 17.94
CA VAL A 213 5.23 23.60 18.81
C VAL A 213 4.38 24.86 18.91
N SER A 214 3.88 25.40 17.79
CA SER A 214 3.08 26.62 17.77
C SER A 214 1.76 26.48 18.53
N THR A 215 1.17 25.29 18.47
CA THR A 215 -0.06 24.95 19.20
C THR A 215 0.19 24.43 20.62
N LYS A 216 1.45 24.34 21.03
CA LYS A 216 1.87 23.79 22.34
C LYS A 216 1.28 22.40 22.62
N THR A 217 1.14 21.59 21.59
CA THR A 217 0.58 20.23 21.72
C THR A 217 1.62 19.29 22.31
N PRO A 218 1.36 18.65 23.46
CA PRO A 218 2.31 17.75 24.10
C PRO A 218 2.41 16.44 23.30
N MET A 219 3.58 16.19 22.72
CA MET A 219 3.91 14.95 22.02
C MET A 219 5.42 14.70 22.08
N THR A 220 5.84 13.48 21.80
CA THR A 220 7.26 13.11 21.67
C THR A 220 7.57 12.80 20.21
N ALA A 221 8.48 13.54 19.60
CA ALA A 221 9.04 13.23 18.29
C ALA A 221 10.32 12.39 18.47
N ILE A 222 10.41 11.29 17.74
CA ILE A 222 11.58 10.38 17.72
C ILE A 222 12.08 10.37 16.27
N ILE A 223 13.30 10.90 16.06
CA ILE A 223 13.90 11.07 14.73
C ILE A 223 15.10 10.12 14.62
#